data_b71b50ce09c25c69895be4f747390eab
#
_entry.id   b71b50ce09c25c69895be4f747390eab
#
_cell.length_a   1.000
_cell.length_b   1.000
_cell.length_c   1.000
_cell.angle_alpha   90.00
_cell.angle_beta   90.00
_cell.angle_gamma   90.00
#
_symmetry.space_group_name_H-M   'P 1'
#
loop_
_entity.id
_entity.type
_entity.pdbx_description
1 polymer ?
#
loop_
_entity_poly.entity_id
_entity_poly.type
_entity_poly.pdbx_seq_one_letter_code
_entity_poly.pdbx_strand_id
1 'polypeptide(L)'
;MTKNNILKIEIVLKEFGLTNLGIVVFNNRFLKKYDIAMLIGPDEPFFWDIFKKSKEFTSGVKNPLNKWSKRIIDSIAKKFSGTAFYPFQNNPIIPFYDWALNTGKFWQSPVKLLVHERRGLMVSFRGAIAFENRNNLNIQKKKNSPCLTCSAPCVRACPVNALNNNKYDVKSCMQFISKSKNSICIDGCLVRRECPIGKSYRKIEQSRFHMKHFINEVYK
;
A
#
# COMPACT_ATOMS: atom_id res chain seq x y z
N MET A 1 -8.97 20.68 -5.87
CA MET A 1 -9.17 19.32 -6.44
C MET A 1 -10.64 19.11 -6.79
N THR A 2 -10.99 18.87 -8.04
CA THR A 2 -12.36 18.61 -8.51
C THR A 2 -12.55 17.12 -8.82
N LYS A 3 -13.81 16.66 -8.91
CA LYS A 3 -14.14 15.29 -9.33
C LYS A 3 -13.56 14.95 -10.72
N ASN A 4 -13.57 15.92 -11.64
CA ASN A 4 -12.98 15.74 -12.97
C ASN A 4 -11.46 15.55 -12.92
N ASN A 5 -10.76 16.28 -12.04
CA ASN A 5 -9.32 16.10 -11.85
C ASN A 5 -8.99 14.71 -11.27
N ILE A 6 -9.81 14.19 -10.36
CA ILE A 6 -9.66 12.83 -9.83
C ILE A 6 -9.69 11.81 -10.97
N LEU A 7 -10.71 11.87 -11.82
CA LEU A 7 -10.85 10.96 -12.96
C LEU A 7 -9.66 11.04 -13.92
N LYS A 8 -9.19 12.25 -14.23
CA LYS A 8 -8.00 12.45 -15.08
C LYS A 8 -6.74 11.84 -14.46
N ILE A 9 -6.55 12.00 -13.15
CA ILE A 9 -5.42 11.39 -12.44
C ILE A 9 -5.53 9.87 -12.47
N GLU A 10 -6.72 9.30 -12.24
CA GLU A 10 -6.96 7.86 -12.26
C GLU A 10 -6.67 7.25 -13.64
N ILE A 11 -7.01 7.94 -14.73
CA ILE A 11 -6.67 7.51 -16.09
C ILE A 11 -5.14 7.44 -16.25
N VAL A 12 -4.42 8.48 -15.86
CA VAL A 12 -2.95 8.51 -15.97
C VAL A 12 -2.30 7.45 -15.05
N LEU A 13 -2.82 7.24 -13.84
CA LEU A 13 -2.31 6.21 -12.94
C LEU A 13 -2.40 4.81 -13.56
N LYS A 14 -3.49 4.50 -14.27
CA LYS A 14 -3.69 3.19 -14.93
C LYS A 14 -2.64 2.89 -15.99
N GLU A 15 -2.12 3.89 -16.71
CA GLU A 15 -1.05 3.71 -17.69
C GLU A 15 0.22 3.12 -17.05
N PHE A 16 0.41 3.36 -15.74
CA PHE A 16 1.52 2.84 -14.97
C PHE A 16 1.14 1.64 -14.06
N GLY A 17 -0.05 1.07 -14.25
CA GLY A 17 -0.52 0.00 -13.37
C GLY A 17 -0.72 0.46 -11.92
N LEU A 18 -1.03 1.72 -11.72
CA LEU A 18 -1.33 2.32 -10.43
C LEU A 18 -2.82 2.68 -10.32
N THR A 19 -3.31 2.81 -9.10
CA THR A 19 -4.70 3.17 -8.84
C THR A 19 -4.86 4.02 -7.59
N ASN A 20 -5.96 4.76 -7.55
CA ASN A 20 -6.45 5.48 -6.38
C ASN A 20 -7.01 4.47 -5.36
N LEU A 21 -6.35 4.32 -4.22
CA LEU A 21 -6.79 3.46 -3.11
C LEU A 21 -7.79 4.15 -2.18
N GLY A 22 -7.90 5.47 -2.24
CA GLY A 22 -8.79 6.27 -1.43
C GLY A 22 -8.28 7.70 -1.30
N ILE A 23 -9.19 8.59 -0.95
CA ILE A 23 -8.88 10.00 -0.69
C ILE A 23 -9.12 10.26 0.78
N VAL A 24 -8.09 10.75 1.48
CA VAL A 24 -8.21 11.27 2.84
C VAL A 24 -8.46 12.77 2.77
N VAL A 25 -9.36 13.24 3.62
CA VAL A 25 -9.58 14.67 3.85
C VAL A 25 -9.08 15.00 5.24
N PHE A 26 -8.30 16.04 5.33
CA PHE A 26 -7.75 16.51 6.60
C PHE A 26 -8.72 17.48 7.28
N ASN A 27 -9.09 17.20 8.52
CA ASN A 27 -9.89 18.13 9.34
C ASN A 27 -9.10 19.40 9.62
N ASN A 28 -7.81 19.24 9.95
CA ASN A 28 -6.83 20.31 10.00
C ASN A 28 -5.85 20.11 8.85
N ARG A 29 -5.52 21.17 8.12
CA ARG A 29 -4.60 21.11 6.97
C ARG A 29 -3.30 20.40 7.33
N PHE A 30 -2.99 19.32 6.59
CA PHE A 30 -1.73 18.63 6.73
C PHE A 30 -0.56 19.57 6.33
N LEU A 31 0.45 19.67 7.19
CA LEU A 31 1.55 20.65 7.08
C LEU A 31 1.04 22.11 6.92
N LYS A 32 -0.12 22.46 7.51
CA LYS A 32 -0.78 23.77 7.38
C LYS A 32 -1.11 24.18 5.94
N LYS A 33 -1.03 23.25 4.99
CA LYS A 33 -1.11 23.53 3.55
C LYS A 33 -2.14 22.70 2.80
N TYR A 34 -2.21 21.40 3.08
CA TYR A 34 -2.98 20.45 2.27
C TYR A 34 -4.31 20.11 2.92
N ASP A 35 -5.39 20.16 2.13
CA ASP A 35 -6.76 19.80 2.57
C ASP A 35 -7.05 18.31 2.35
N ILE A 36 -6.43 17.68 1.33
CA ILE A 36 -6.68 16.29 0.95
C ILE A 36 -5.42 15.61 0.45
N ALA A 37 -5.41 14.26 0.50
CA ALA A 37 -4.43 13.46 -0.23
C ALA A 37 -5.10 12.23 -0.87
N MET A 38 -4.70 11.92 -2.11
CA MET A 38 -5.05 10.69 -2.81
C MET A 38 -3.98 9.63 -2.54
N LEU A 39 -4.36 8.51 -1.93
CA LEU A 39 -3.47 7.38 -1.68
C LEU A 39 -3.33 6.53 -2.93
N ILE A 40 -2.09 6.22 -3.32
CA ILE A 40 -1.77 5.52 -4.56
C ILE A 40 -1.13 4.18 -4.25
N GLY A 41 -1.61 3.14 -4.90
CA GLY A 41 -1.05 1.80 -4.81
C GLY A 41 -1.10 1.04 -6.13
N PRO A 42 -0.61 -0.21 -6.15
CA PRO A 42 -0.63 -1.05 -7.33
C PRO A 42 -2.04 -1.28 -7.85
N ASP A 43 -2.24 -1.29 -9.17
CA ASP A 43 -3.46 -1.77 -9.83
C ASP A 43 -3.24 -3.21 -10.29
N GLU A 44 -3.61 -4.13 -9.42
CA GLU A 44 -3.46 -5.56 -9.68
C GLU A 44 -4.56 -6.08 -10.64
N PRO A 45 -4.26 -6.98 -11.54
CA PRO A 45 -3.01 -7.76 -11.69
C PRO A 45 -1.96 -7.12 -12.62
N PHE A 46 -2.17 -5.92 -13.14
CA PHE A 46 -1.37 -5.33 -14.22
C PHE A 46 -0.06 -4.70 -13.76
N PHE A 47 -0.04 -4.20 -12.53
CA PHE A 47 1.08 -3.45 -11.96
C PHE A 47 2.43 -4.14 -12.13
N TRP A 48 2.50 -5.44 -11.80
CA TRP A 48 3.77 -6.14 -11.74
C TRP A 48 4.46 -6.25 -13.11
N ASP A 49 3.68 -6.53 -14.17
CA ASP A 49 4.21 -6.66 -15.52
C ASP A 49 4.68 -5.30 -16.10
N ILE A 50 4.01 -4.21 -15.73
CA ILE A 50 4.42 -2.84 -16.10
C ILE A 50 5.70 -2.48 -15.36
N PHE A 51 5.77 -2.73 -14.05
CA PHE A 51 6.96 -2.42 -13.25
C PHE A 51 8.20 -3.19 -13.73
N LYS A 52 8.09 -4.48 -14.06
CA LYS A 52 9.21 -5.29 -14.57
C LYS A 52 9.83 -4.74 -15.85
N LYS A 53 9.07 -4.04 -16.66
CA LYS A 53 9.55 -3.41 -17.91
C LYS A 53 10.21 -2.04 -17.67
N SER A 54 10.17 -1.52 -16.44
CA SER A 54 10.72 -0.21 -16.13
C SER A 54 12.26 -0.22 -16.11
N LYS A 55 12.85 0.91 -16.45
CA LYS A 55 14.32 1.08 -16.41
C LYS A 55 14.89 0.83 -15.02
N GLU A 56 14.16 1.16 -13.97
CA GLU A 56 14.60 0.95 -12.59
C GLU A 56 14.69 -0.55 -12.24
N PHE A 57 13.78 -1.37 -12.77
CA PHE A 57 13.82 -2.81 -12.55
C PHE A 57 14.92 -3.46 -13.38
N THR A 58 15.01 -3.14 -14.68
CA THR A 58 15.93 -3.77 -15.62
C THR A 58 17.39 -3.43 -15.38
N SER A 59 17.68 -2.22 -14.87
CA SER A 59 19.05 -1.80 -14.56
C SER A 59 19.58 -2.30 -13.21
N GLY A 60 18.77 -3.01 -12.42
CA GLY A 60 19.19 -3.58 -11.13
C GLY A 60 19.56 -2.56 -10.06
N VAL A 61 19.11 -1.32 -10.17
CA VAL A 61 19.41 -0.28 -9.15
C VAL A 61 18.88 -0.66 -7.78
N LYS A 62 19.57 -0.21 -6.73
CA LYS A 62 19.10 -0.38 -5.34
C LYS A 62 17.70 0.25 -5.17
N ASN A 63 16.79 -0.45 -4.49
CA ASN A 63 15.41 -0.02 -4.23
C ASN A 63 14.64 0.39 -5.51
N PRO A 64 14.61 -0.46 -6.55
CA PRO A 64 14.07 -0.09 -7.87
C PRO A 64 12.61 0.33 -7.79
N LEU A 65 11.80 -0.33 -6.97
CA LEU A 65 10.39 -0.04 -6.82
C LEU A 65 10.13 1.34 -6.20
N ASN A 66 10.94 1.74 -5.22
CA ASN A 66 10.82 3.06 -4.59
C ASN A 66 11.24 4.18 -5.57
N LYS A 67 12.33 3.96 -6.32
CA LYS A 67 12.79 4.91 -7.35
C LYS A 67 11.76 5.07 -8.48
N TRP A 68 11.23 3.96 -8.96
CA TRP A 68 10.17 3.97 -9.96
C TRP A 68 8.92 4.69 -9.47
N SER A 69 8.45 4.35 -8.26
CA SER A 69 7.28 5.00 -7.65
C SER A 69 7.47 6.51 -7.54
N LYS A 70 8.66 6.92 -7.08
CA LYS A 70 8.99 8.34 -6.95
C LYS A 70 8.94 9.05 -8.30
N ARG A 71 9.60 8.52 -9.32
CA ARG A 71 9.62 9.13 -10.66
C ARG A 71 8.21 9.30 -11.25
N ILE A 72 7.39 8.26 -11.16
CA ILE A 72 6.05 8.28 -11.75
C ILE A 72 5.13 9.22 -10.95
N ILE A 73 5.10 9.10 -9.63
CA ILE A 73 4.17 9.88 -8.81
C ILE A 73 4.57 11.36 -8.77
N ASP A 74 5.87 11.70 -8.75
CA ASP A 74 6.34 13.08 -8.87
C ASP A 74 5.88 13.72 -10.20
N SER A 75 5.99 12.98 -11.31
CA SER A 75 5.55 13.45 -12.62
C SER A 75 4.05 13.73 -12.65
N ILE A 76 3.25 12.82 -12.09
CA ILE A 76 1.79 12.98 -12.01
C ILE A 76 1.44 14.15 -11.08
N ALA A 77 2.06 14.24 -9.91
CA ALA A 77 1.84 15.33 -8.98
C ALA A 77 2.12 16.69 -9.62
N LYS A 78 3.24 16.83 -10.32
CA LYS A 78 3.58 18.05 -11.06
C LYS A 78 2.54 18.40 -12.13
N LYS A 79 2.09 17.42 -12.93
CA LYS A 79 1.08 17.60 -13.98
C LYS A 79 -0.25 18.12 -13.45
N PHE A 80 -0.62 17.75 -12.22
CA PHE A 80 -1.91 18.13 -11.61
C PHE A 80 -1.77 19.14 -10.46
N SER A 81 -0.64 19.83 -10.35
CA SER A 81 -0.37 20.86 -9.31
C SER A 81 -0.58 20.34 -7.89
N GLY A 82 -0.18 19.08 -7.66
CA GLY A 82 -0.16 18.44 -6.34
C GLY A 82 1.26 18.27 -5.82
N THR A 83 1.39 17.77 -4.60
CA THR A 83 2.67 17.43 -3.97
C THR A 83 2.69 15.95 -3.63
N ALA A 84 3.75 15.26 -4.03
CA ALA A 84 3.93 13.84 -3.78
C ALA A 84 4.52 13.57 -2.40
N PHE A 85 4.02 12.53 -1.72
CA PHE A 85 4.51 12.00 -0.45
C PHE A 85 4.68 10.49 -0.53
N TYR A 86 5.64 9.93 0.25
CA TYR A 86 6.03 8.53 0.12
C TYR A 86 6.09 7.82 1.48
N PRO A 87 5.71 6.52 1.55
CA PRO A 87 5.79 5.74 2.77
C PRO A 87 7.24 5.42 3.19
N PHE A 88 8.20 5.67 2.32
CA PHE A 88 9.63 5.44 2.55
C PHE A 88 10.44 6.75 2.73
N GLN A 89 9.78 7.90 2.86
CA GLN A 89 10.45 9.15 3.24
C GLN A 89 10.52 9.28 4.77
N ASN A 90 11.62 9.88 5.26
CA ASN A 90 11.87 10.01 6.69
C ASN A 90 11.63 11.41 7.22
N ASN A 91 11.56 12.42 6.37
CA ASN A 91 11.35 13.80 6.78
C ASN A 91 10.42 14.55 5.80
N PRO A 92 9.20 14.90 6.23
CA PRO A 92 8.54 14.38 7.43
C PRO A 92 8.14 12.89 7.26
N ILE A 93 7.96 12.18 8.36
CA ILE A 93 7.32 10.84 8.35
C ILE A 93 5.84 11.03 8.03
N ILE A 94 5.34 10.31 7.02
CA ILE A 94 3.95 10.42 6.59
C ILE A 94 3.12 9.29 7.20
N PRO A 95 2.03 9.60 7.92
CA PRO A 95 1.21 8.61 8.63
C PRO A 95 0.22 7.90 7.66
N PHE A 96 0.75 7.15 6.68
CA PHE A 96 -0.05 6.44 5.67
C PHE A 96 -1.08 5.50 6.26
N TYR A 97 -0.78 4.92 7.42
CA TYR A 97 -1.72 4.03 8.12
C TYR A 97 -2.97 4.80 8.56
N ASP A 98 -2.79 5.93 9.24
CA ASP A 98 -3.90 6.74 9.72
C ASP A 98 -4.64 7.41 8.57
N TRP A 99 -3.92 7.85 7.53
CA TRP A 99 -4.54 8.37 6.32
C TRP A 99 -5.47 7.35 5.68
N ALA A 100 -5.03 6.09 5.56
CA ALA A 100 -5.83 5.02 5.00
C ALA A 100 -7.13 4.80 5.79
N LEU A 101 -7.05 4.71 7.12
CA LEU A 101 -8.21 4.54 7.99
C LEU A 101 -9.25 5.66 7.83
N ASN A 102 -8.79 6.87 7.47
CA ASN A 102 -9.65 8.03 7.27
C ASN A 102 -10.23 8.17 5.85
N THR A 103 -9.89 7.27 4.91
CA THR A 103 -10.48 7.28 3.55
C THR A 103 -11.88 6.68 3.49
N GLY A 104 -12.32 5.94 4.51
CA GLY A 104 -13.56 5.15 4.49
C GLY A 104 -13.49 3.85 3.70
N LYS A 105 -12.33 3.50 3.12
CA LYS A 105 -12.10 2.27 2.34
C LYS A 105 -11.19 1.26 3.02
N PHE A 106 -10.63 1.62 4.17
CA PHE A 106 -9.71 0.80 4.95
C PHE A 106 -10.16 0.66 6.39
N TRP A 107 -9.80 -0.47 6.98
CA TRP A 107 -10.02 -0.78 8.40
C TRP A 107 -8.80 -1.47 8.97
N GLN A 108 -8.68 -1.45 10.28
CA GLN A 108 -7.72 -2.29 10.99
C GLN A 108 -8.27 -3.72 11.05
N SER A 109 -7.48 -4.69 10.61
CA SER A 109 -7.80 -6.11 10.73
C SER A 109 -7.53 -6.65 12.14
N PRO A 110 -8.00 -7.87 12.50
CA PRO A 110 -7.67 -8.53 13.76
C PRO A 110 -6.17 -8.68 14.02
N VAL A 111 -5.36 -8.79 12.97
CA VAL A 111 -3.88 -8.86 13.03
C VAL A 111 -3.20 -7.50 12.93
N LYS A 112 -3.92 -6.41 13.17
CA LYS A 112 -3.44 -5.01 13.14
C LYS A 112 -2.89 -4.51 11.79
N LEU A 113 -2.96 -5.31 10.73
CA LEU A 113 -2.68 -4.85 9.38
C LEU A 113 -3.89 -4.11 8.80
N LEU A 114 -3.63 -3.20 7.86
CA LEU A 114 -4.71 -2.56 7.09
C LEU A 114 -5.40 -3.59 6.19
N VAL A 115 -6.73 -3.61 6.21
CA VAL A 115 -7.57 -4.33 5.27
C VAL A 115 -8.32 -3.34 4.39
N HIS A 116 -8.28 -3.53 3.08
CA HIS A 116 -8.98 -2.72 2.09
C HIS A 116 -10.24 -3.43 1.59
N GLU A 117 -11.30 -2.68 1.28
CA GLU A 117 -12.62 -3.21 0.86
C GLU A 117 -12.55 -4.24 -0.29
N ARG A 118 -11.59 -4.11 -1.23
CA ARG A 118 -11.45 -4.99 -2.40
C ARG A 118 -10.17 -5.83 -2.40
N ARG A 119 -9.13 -5.42 -1.68
CA ARG A 119 -7.78 -6.01 -1.74
C ARG A 119 -7.43 -6.80 -0.49
N GLY A 120 -8.34 -6.81 0.48
CA GLY A 120 -8.09 -7.48 1.75
C GLY A 120 -6.78 -6.99 2.38
N LEU A 121 -5.97 -7.92 2.84
CA LEU A 121 -4.65 -7.65 3.43
C LEU A 121 -3.54 -7.44 2.38
N MET A 122 -3.83 -7.60 1.08
CA MET A 122 -2.84 -7.40 0.00
C MET A 122 -2.72 -5.92 -0.40
N VAL A 123 -2.47 -5.06 0.58
CA VAL A 123 -2.33 -3.61 0.40
C VAL A 123 -0.87 -3.20 0.41
N SER A 124 -0.53 -2.27 -0.47
CA SER A 124 0.78 -1.62 -0.54
C SER A 124 0.59 -0.19 -1.06
N PHE A 125 1.14 0.78 -0.35
CA PHE A 125 1.18 2.16 -0.84
C PHE A 125 2.45 2.41 -1.63
N ARG A 126 2.31 3.11 -2.76
CA ARG A 126 3.46 3.55 -3.56
C ARG A 126 3.76 5.03 -3.35
N GLY A 127 2.77 5.77 -2.93
CA GLY A 127 2.85 7.18 -2.59
C GLY A 127 1.46 7.77 -2.36
N ALA A 128 1.42 9.07 -2.20
CA ALA A 128 0.21 9.87 -2.17
C ALA A 128 0.45 11.17 -2.91
N ILE A 129 -0.61 11.78 -3.45
CA ILE A 129 -0.57 13.14 -3.99
C ILE A 129 -1.52 13.99 -3.16
N ALA A 130 -0.97 15.00 -2.49
CA ALA A 130 -1.74 15.94 -1.68
C ALA A 130 -2.02 17.24 -2.45
N PHE A 131 -3.17 17.87 -2.14
CA PHE A 131 -3.65 19.09 -2.78
C PHE A 131 -4.10 20.10 -1.72
N GLU A 132 -3.90 21.37 -2.02
CA GLU A 132 -4.21 22.49 -1.10
C GLU A 132 -5.71 22.74 -0.96
N ASN A 133 -6.51 22.43 -2.00
CA ASN A 133 -7.93 22.72 -2.03
C ASN A 133 -8.76 21.47 -2.37
N ARG A 134 -9.79 21.19 -1.56
CA ARG A 134 -10.69 20.04 -1.74
C ARG A 134 -11.91 20.29 -2.64
N ASN A 135 -12.28 21.56 -2.92
CA ASN A 135 -13.38 21.99 -3.81
C ASN A 135 -14.63 21.06 -3.74
N ASN A 136 -15.34 21.06 -2.62
CA ASN A 136 -16.62 20.34 -2.44
C ASN A 136 -16.59 18.83 -2.78
N LEU A 137 -15.48 18.14 -2.53
CA LEU A 137 -15.45 16.69 -2.64
C LEU A 137 -16.31 16.06 -1.55
N ASN A 138 -17.40 15.41 -1.96
CA ASN A 138 -18.19 14.55 -1.08
C ASN A 138 -17.39 13.28 -0.78
N ILE A 139 -17.05 13.06 0.47
CA ILE A 139 -16.36 11.86 0.92
C ILE A 139 -17.39 10.76 1.09
N GLN A 140 -17.07 9.57 0.63
CA GLN A 140 -17.92 8.40 0.85
C GLN A 140 -18.09 8.15 2.36
N LYS A 141 -19.33 7.88 2.78
CA LYS A 141 -19.61 7.45 4.15
C LYS A 141 -18.81 6.19 4.48
N LYS A 142 -18.23 6.16 5.68
CA LYS A 142 -17.50 4.99 6.18
C LYS A 142 -18.44 3.79 6.22
N LYS A 143 -18.09 2.72 5.50
CA LYS A 143 -18.81 1.44 5.52
C LYS A 143 -18.38 0.61 6.73
N ASN A 144 -19.11 -0.45 7.02
CA ASN A 144 -18.71 -1.43 8.02
C ASN A 144 -17.45 -2.19 7.58
N SER A 145 -16.61 -2.56 8.56
CA SER A 145 -15.42 -3.34 8.28
C SER A 145 -15.80 -4.72 7.72
N PRO A 146 -15.15 -5.18 6.65
CA PRO A 146 -15.36 -6.53 6.13
C PRO A 146 -14.90 -7.63 7.09
N CYS A 147 -14.15 -7.29 8.14
CA CYS A 147 -13.73 -8.24 9.18
C CYS A 147 -14.85 -8.57 10.19
N LEU A 148 -15.93 -7.80 10.26
CA LEU A 148 -17.01 -8.02 11.25
C LEU A 148 -17.74 -9.36 11.06
N THR A 149 -17.89 -9.80 9.81
CA THR A 149 -18.57 -11.07 9.47
C THR A 149 -17.61 -12.15 9.00
N CYS A 150 -16.29 -11.90 9.10
CA CYS A 150 -15.25 -12.81 8.64
C CYS A 150 -14.83 -13.78 9.75
N SER A 151 -14.62 -15.05 9.43
CA SER A 151 -14.05 -16.06 10.34
C SER A 151 -12.60 -15.80 10.75
N ALA A 152 -11.99 -14.73 10.23
CA ALA A 152 -10.65 -14.25 10.53
C ALA A 152 -9.53 -15.32 10.39
N PRO A 153 -9.43 -16.06 9.27
CA PRO A 153 -8.41 -17.10 9.09
C PRO A 153 -6.98 -16.55 9.19
N CYS A 154 -6.78 -15.27 8.93
CA CYS A 154 -5.51 -14.57 9.05
C CYS A 154 -4.90 -14.65 10.47
N VAL A 155 -5.71 -14.76 11.52
CA VAL A 155 -5.24 -14.79 12.91
C VAL A 155 -4.39 -16.04 13.20
N ARG A 156 -4.72 -17.18 12.57
CA ARG A 156 -4.03 -18.46 12.79
C ARG A 156 -3.00 -18.78 11.73
N ALA A 157 -2.84 -17.93 10.71
CA ALA A 157 -2.04 -18.24 9.53
C ALA A 157 -0.53 -18.03 9.71
N CYS A 158 -0.10 -17.32 10.75
CA CYS A 158 1.33 -17.09 10.97
C CYS A 158 1.98 -18.29 11.66
N PRO A 159 2.95 -19.01 11.03
CA PRO A 159 3.54 -20.21 11.59
C PRO A 159 4.37 -19.96 12.87
N VAL A 160 4.78 -18.72 13.11
CA VAL A 160 5.54 -18.31 14.30
C VAL A 160 4.77 -17.28 15.15
N ASN A 161 3.49 -17.11 14.90
CA ASN A 161 2.62 -16.16 15.61
C ASN A 161 3.20 -14.73 15.72
N ALA A 162 3.98 -14.30 14.73
CA ALA A 162 4.65 -13.00 14.72
C ALA A 162 3.67 -11.82 14.57
N LEU A 163 2.48 -12.06 14.02
CA LEU A 163 1.40 -11.07 13.89
C LEU A 163 0.28 -11.47 14.86
N ASN A 164 0.40 -11.05 16.09
CA ASN A 164 -0.61 -11.24 17.12
C ASN A 164 -1.34 -9.92 17.46
N ASN A 165 -2.34 -10.02 18.35
CA ASN A 165 -3.19 -8.87 18.70
C ASN A 165 -2.45 -7.69 19.35
N ASN A 166 -1.24 -7.90 19.86
CA ASN A 166 -0.52 -6.89 20.65
C ASN A 166 0.58 -6.19 19.85
N LYS A 167 1.34 -6.95 19.02
CA LYS A 167 2.48 -6.40 18.28
C LYS A 167 2.84 -7.23 17.06
N TYR A 168 3.62 -6.63 16.17
CA TYR A 168 4.32 -7.36 15.12
C TYR A 168 5.74 -7.71 15.57
N ASP A 169 5.97 -8.99 15.87
CA ASP A 169 7.30 -9.52 16.16
C ASP A 169 8.08 -9.74 14.86
N VAL A 170 8.69 -8.66 14.41
CA VAL A 170 9.49 -8.64 13.18
C VAL A 170 10.65 -9.62 13.27
N LYS A 171 11.30 -9.74 14.44
CA LYS A 171 12.46 -10.62 14.67
C LYS A 171 12.11 -12.09 14.43
N SER A 172 11.05 -12.60 15.05
CA SER A 172 10.59 -13.96 14.86
C SER A 172 10.15 -14.23 13.41
N CYS A 173 9.46 -13.27 12.78
CA CYS A 173 9.09 -13.35 11.37
C CYS A 173 10.33 -13.51 10.47
N MET A 174 11.32 -12.65 10.65
CA MET A 174 12.54 -12.65 9.87
C MET A 174 13.37 -13.91 10.05
N GLN A 175 13.54 -14.36 11.30
CA GLN A 175 14.25 -15.62 11.62
C GLN A 175 13.60 -16.80 10.92
N PHE A 176 12.26 -16.87 10.90
CA PHE A 176 11.55 -17.95 10.22
C PHE A 176 11.76 -17.94 8.71
N ILE A 177 11.71 -16.77 8.08
CA ILE A 177 11.89 -16.65 6.62
C ILE A 177 13.33 -16.93 6.22
N SER A 178 14.32 -16.51 7.03
CA SER A 178 15.74 -16.61 6.71
C SER A 178 16.33 -18.02 6.96
N LYS A 179 15.78 -18.75 7.93
CA LYS A 179 16.30 -20.09 8.31
C LYS A 179 16.06 -21.18 7.26
N SER A 180 15.09 -21.00 6.38
CA SER A 180 14.75 -22.00 5.38
C SER A 180 14.66 -21.37 4.01
N LYS A 181 15.52 -21.84 3.06
CA LYS A 181 15.43 -21.47 1.64
C LYS A 181 14.07 -21.83 1.03
N ASN A 182 13.34 -22.75 1.64
CA ASN A 182 12.02 -23.24 1.25
C ASN A 182 10.90 -22.76 2.19
N SER A 183 11.12 -21.67 2.93
CA SER A 183 10.07 -21.11 3.77
C SER A 183 8.81 -20.84 2.96
N ILE A 184 7.68 -21.39 3.43
CA ILE A 184 6.35 -21.15 2.83
C ILE A 184 5.97 -19.66 2.77
N CYS A 185 6.65 -18.82 3.56
CA CYS A 185 6.46 -17.37 3.57
C CYS A 185 7.29 -16.64 2.50
N ILE A 186 8.23 -17.30 1.80
CA ILE A 186 9.03 -16.65 0.76
C ILE A 186 8.18 -16.22 -0.43
N ASP A 187 7.09 -16.92 -0.67
CA ASP A 187 6.10 -16.61 -1.72
C ASP A 187 5.05 -15.58 -1.28
N GLY A 188 5.26 -14.98 -0.13
CA GLY A 188 4.41 -13.97 0.47
C GLY A 188 3.88 -14.38 1.84
N CYS A 189 3.61 -13.37 2.64
CA CYS A 189 3.09 -13.54 4.01
C CYS A 189 1.78 -14.35 4.01
N LEU A 190 1.76 -15.50 4.69
CA LEU A 190 0.58 -16.37 4.82
C LEU A 190 -0.61 -15.64 5.43
N VAL A 191 -0.39 -14.81 6.44
CA VAL A 191 -1.44 -14.00 7.07
C VAL A 191 -2.19 -13.15 6.04
N ARG A 192 -1.45 -12.54 5.10
CA ARG A 192 -2.05 -11.76 4.01
C ARG A 192 -2.75 -12.63 2.98
N ARG A 193 -2.21 -13.81 2.70
CA ARG A 193 -2.75 -14.76 1.71
C ARG A 193 -4.04 -15.42 2.17
N GLU A 194 -4.20 -15.63 3.47
CA GLU A 194 -5.41 -16.22 4.05
C GLU A 194 -6.59 -15.24 4.13
N CYS A 195 -6.38 -13.95 3.85
CA CYS A 195 -7.50 -13.03 3.78
C CYS A 195 -8.44 -13.44 2.62
N PRO A 196 -9.74 -13.71 2.89
CA PRO A 196 -10.68 -14.14 1.85
C PRO A 196 -10.92 -13.06 0.79
N ILE A 197 -10.67 -11.79 1.15
CA ILE A 197 -10.75 -10.66 0.23
C ILE A 197 -9.41 -10.51 -0.50
N GLY A 198 -9.45 -10.37 -1.81
CA GLY A 198 -8.28 -10.05 -2.61
C GLY A 198 -7.30 -11.20 -2.82
N LYS A 199 -7.71 -12.46 -2.69
CA LYS A 199 -6.86 -13.64 -2.94
C LYS A 199 -6.21 -13.65 -4.32
N SER A 200 -6.90 -13.12 -5.34
CA SER A 200 -6.42 -13.08 -6.73
C SER A 200 -5.56 -11.85 -7.07
N TYR A 201 -5.37 -10.93 -6.13
CA TYR A 201 -4.78 -9.62 -6.45
C TYR A 201 -3.27 -9.62 -6.60
N ARG A 202 -2.54 -10.67 -6.19
CA ARG A 202 -1.08 -10.59 -6.21
C ARG A 202 -0.43 -11.85 -6.79
N LYS A 203 0.43 -11.63 -7.80
CA LYS A 203 1.27 -12.68 -8.37
C LYS A 203 2.32 -13.16 -7.35
N ILE A 204 2.64 -14.45 -7.37
CA ILE A 204 3.66 -15.05 -6.49
C ILE A 204 5.02 -14.38 -6.70
N GLU A 205 5.40 -14.14 -7.94
CA GLU A 205 6.67 -13.48 -8.30
C GLU A 205 6.81 -12.10 -7.65
N GLN A 206 5.75 -11.29 -7.67
CA GLN A 206 5.69 -10.00 -6.98
C GLN A 206 5.83 -10.16 -5.47
N SER A 207 5.16 -11.16 -4.88
CA SER A 207 5.25 -11.44 -3.45
C SER A 207 6.66 -11.85 -3.05
N ARG A 208 7.33 -12.73 -3.83
CA ARG A 208 8.74 -13.10 -3.65
C ARG A 208 9.67 -11.88 -3.69
N PHE A 209 9.46 -10.99 -4.65
CA PHE A 209 10.24 -9.75 -4.74
C PHE A 209 10.11 -8.92 -3.47
N HIS A 210 8.89 -8.72 -2.97
CA HIS A 210 8.66 -7.99 -1.73
C HIS A 210 9.28 -8.67 -0.51
N MET A 211 9.18 -10.00 -0.41
CA MET A 211 9.76 -10.74 0.71
C MET A 211 11.29 -10.68 0.70
N LYS A 212 11.93 -10.80 -0.46
CA LYS A 212 13.38 -10.62 -0.59
C LYS A 212 13.83 -9.22 -0.17
N HIS A 213 13.09 -8.19 -0.55
CA HIS A 213 13.37 -6.82 -0.14
C HIS A 213 13.24 -6.63 1.36
N PHE A 214 12.18 -7.15 1.95
CA PHE A 214 11.95 -7.10 3.39
C PHE A 214 13.09 -7.77 4.17
N ILE A 215 13.57 -8.95 3.74
CA ILE A 215 14.70 -9.64 4.34
C ILE A 215 15.98 -8.79 4.27
N ASN A 216 16.27 -8.19 3.12
CA ASN A 216 17.51 -7.45 2.90
C ASN A 216 17.59 -6.11 3.64
N GLU A 217 16.46 -5.48 3.94
CA GLU A 217 16.43 -4.16 4.60
C GLU A 217 16.39 -4.23 6.12
N VAL A 218 15.89 -5.31 6.70
CA VAL A 218 15.73 -5.43 8.16
C VAL A 218 16.97 -6.09 8.82
N TYR A 219 17.82 -6.78 8.04
CA TYR A 219 19.03 -7.45 8.54
C TYR A 219 20.36 -6.72 8.24
N LYS A 220 20.29 -5.51 7.69
CA LYS A 220 21.44 -4.62 7.60
C LYS A 220 21.39 -3.57 8.69
#